data_c48f1fb292a60a8c3fe35e2db5573c9a
#
_entry.id   c48f1fb292a60a8c3fe35e2db5573c9a
#
_cell.length_a   1.000
_cell.length_b   1.000
_cell.length_c   1.000
_cell.angle_alpha   90.00
_cell.angle_beta   90.00
_cell.angle_gamma   90.00
#
_symmetry.space_group_name_H-M   'P 1'
#
loop_
_entity.id
_entity.type
_entity.pdbx_description
1 polymer ?
#
loop_
_entity_poly.entity_id
_entity_poly.type
_entity_poly.pdbx_seq_one_letter_code
_entity_poly.pdbx_strand_id
1 'polypeptide(L)'
;MGAHGMKAQQVIGRRGFLSSSVGGSLVLASCKQISRQEPEAKSPDSALVDEPQVKRDFNKDGRSKKVVFAAHCVVNQNARHVDCADFPAMMEPLVEFFQEEELGIIQLPCPELMALGLGRDRDVPPLDTIREALELPEAHERLRYLIDDIVHQIKEYQFQGFEVVGILGKNGSPACGVETTSLPGGQAPGEGVFVRLLRDRLQVEGLDIGIKGVDDHRQEEAIAWVSERGLVPQS
;
A
#
# COMPACT_ATOMS: atom_id res chain seq x y z
N MET A 1 -0.59 -1.93 -63.40
CA MET A 1 0.83 -1.59 -63.49
C MET A 1 1.23 -0.95 -62.20
N GLY A 2 1.99 -1.40 -61.33
CA GLY A 2 2.99 -2.38 -60.99
C GLY A 2 2.96 -2.42 -59.45
N ALA A 3 2.94 -3.46 -58.77
CA ALA A 3 3.91 -4.47 -58.43
C ALA A 3 5.04 -4.01 -57.46
N HIS A 4 5.17 -4.77 -56.36
CA HIS A 4 6.34 -5.02 -55.48
C HIS A 4 6.50 -4.07 -54.29
N GLY A 5 6.77 -4.54 -53.09
CA GLY A 5 7.40 -5.79 -52.71
C GLY A 5 7.29 -6.08 -51.20
N MET A 6 7.10 -7.33 -50.94
CA MET A 6 7.30 -7.99 -49.64
C MET A 6 8.75 -7.84 -49.18
N LYS A 7 8.99 -7.56 -47.92
CA LYS A 7 10.30 -7.82 -47.27
C LYS A 7 10.13 -8.65 -46.00
N ALA A 8 10.89 -9.69 -46.02
CA ALA A 8 11.00 -10.86 -45.22
C ALA A 8 11.22 -10.65 -43.72
N GLN A 9 10.66 -11.63 -42.97
CA GLN A 9 11.02 -12.04 -41.64
C GLN A 9 12.54 -12.29 -41.49
N GLN A 10 13.12 -11.81 -40.42
CA GLN A 10 14.40 -12.30 -39.92
C GLN A 10 14.19 -13.03 -38.60
N VAL A 11 14.25 -14.35 -38.67
CA VAL A 11 14.39 -15.27 -37.55
C VAL A 11 15.85 -15.20 -37.09
N ILE A 12 16.09 -14.79 -35.83
CA ILE A 12 17.43 -14.86 -35.25
C ILE A 12 17.54 -16.14 -34.44
N GLY A 13 18.44 -17.00 -34.98
CA GLY A 13 18.70 -18.33 -34.49
C GLY A 13 19.45 -18.41 -33.17
N ARG A 14 19.19 -19.49 -32.48
CA ARG A 14 19.91 -20.02 -31.34
C ARG A 14 21.42 -20.16 -31.64
N ARG A 15 22.26 -19.54 -30.81
CA ARG A 15 23.71 -19.81 -30.81
C ARG A 15 24.01 -20.97 -29.88
N GLY A 16 24.45 -22.07 -30.47
CA GLY A 16 25.00 -23.22 -29.77
C GLY A 16 26.36 -22.88 -29.13
N PHE A 17 26.59 -23.41 -27.96
CA PHE A 17 27.87 -23.36 -27.26
C PHE A 17 28.75 -24.48 -27.80
N LEU A 18 29.85 -24.12 -28.51
CA LEU A 18 30.93 -25.03 -28.89
C LEU A 18 31.92 -25.12 -27.72
N SER A 19 32.07 -26.33 -27.24
CA SER A 19 33.12 -26.75 -26.33
C SER A 19 34.46 -26.81 -27.11
N SER A 20 35.42 -26.03 -26.67
CA SER A 20 36.82 -26.17 -27.09
C SER A 20 37.70 -26.61 -25.90
N SER A 21 38.09 -27.88 -25.95
CA SER A 21 39.10 -28.43 -25.09
C SER A 21 40.50 -28.00 -25.58
N VAL A 22 41.21 -27.24 -24.73
CA VAL A 22 42.65 -27.01 -24.92
C VAL A 22 43.35 -27.51 -23.64
N GLY A 23 44.17 -28.55 -23.84
CA GLY A 23 45.03 -29.08 -22.82
C GLY A 23 46.17 -28.08 -22.47
N GLY A 24 46.38 -27.89 -21.21
CA GLY A 24 47.47 -27.05 -20.68
C GLY A 24 47.98 -27.61 -19.36
N SER A 25 49.27 -27.90 -19.37
CA SER A 25 50.12 -28.50 -18.35
C SER A 25 49.82 -28.15 -16.90
N LEU A 26 49.81 -29.21 -16.09
CA LEU A 26 49.87 -29.12 -14.61
C LEU A 26 51.18 -28.49 -14.17
N VAL A 27 51.13 -27.31 -13.61
CA VAL A 27 52.15 -26.76 -12.75
C VAL A 27 51.68 -26.93 -11.32
N LEU A 28 52.31 -27.89 -10.61
CA LEU A 28 52.09 -28.08 -9.17
C LEU A 28 52.75 -26.91 -8.41
N ALA A 29 51.95 -25.90 -8.11
CA ALA A 29 52.33 -24.87 -7.15
C ALA A 29 52.01 -25.37 -5.73
N SER A 30 53.09 -25.62 -4.96
CA SER A 30 53.03 -26.01 -3.57
C SER A 30 52.33 -24.89 -2.76
N CYS A 31 51.06 -25.06 -2.42
CA CYS A 31 50.41 -24.20 -1.44
C CYS A 31 50.91 -24.51 -0.05
N LYS A 32 51.75 -23.62 0.48
CA LYS A 32 52.00 -23.55 1.92
C LYS A 32 50.66 -23.34 2.64
N GLN A 33 50.28 -24.31 3.45
CA GLN A 33 49.18 -24.16 4.41
C GLN A 33 49.56 -23.05 5.39
N ILE A 34 48.96 -21.88 5.22
CA ILE A 34 48.90 -20.86 6.26
C ILE A 34 47.79 -21.31 7.19
N SER A 35 48.16 -21.84 8.33
CA SER A 35 47.21 -22.06 9.44
C SER A 35 46.72 -20.72 9.92
N ARG A 36 45.50 -20.35 9.46
CA ARG A 36 44.73 -19.29 10.10
C ARG A 36 44.29 -19.82 11.46
N GLN A 37 44.94 -19.34 12.51
CA GLN A 37 44.36 -19.39 13.84
C GLN A 37 43.12 -18.47 13.80
N GLU A 38 41.94 -19.07 13.87
CA GLU A 38 40.72 -18.35 14.16
C GLU A 38 40.85 -17.75 15.57
N PRO A 39 40.61 -16.45 15.75
CA PRO A 39 40.53 -15.90 17.09
C PRO A 39 39.38 -16.58 17.82
N GLU A 40 39.65 -17.21 18.93
CA GLU A 40 38.64 -17.68 19.86
C GLU A 40 37.65 -16.51 20.14
N ALA A 41 36.45 -16.64 19.63
CA ALA A 41 35.34 -15.77 20.01
C ALA A 41 35.09 -16.01 21.49
N LYS A 42 35.57 -15.10 22.33
CA LYS A 42 35.09 -15.00 23.71
C LYS A 42 33.56 -14.82 23.62
N SER A 43 32.84 -15.83 24.05
CA SER A 43 31.39 -15.68 24.29
C SER A 43 31.19 -14.45 25.18
N PRO A 44 30.40 -13.46 24.80
CA PRO A 44 29.99 -12.43 25.72
C PRO A 44 29.24 -13.15 26.84
N ASP A 45 29.87 -13.15 28.02
CA ASP A 45 29.20 -13.50 29.25
C ASP A 45 27.97 -12.59 29.32
N SER A 46 26.85 -13.12 28.89
CA SER A 46 25.56 -12.41 28.95
C SER A 46 25.20 -12.35 30.41
N ALA A 47 25.63 -11.31 31.09
CA ALA A 47 24.92 -10.84 32.26
C ALA A 47 23.49 -10.54 31.75
N LEU A 48 22.63 -11.54 31.83
CA LEU A 48 21.19 -11.36 31.73
C LEU A 48 20.86 -10.36 32.84
N VAL A 49 20.78 -9.09 32.48
CA VAL A 49 20.17 -8.08 33.34
C VAL A 49 18.73 -8.60 33.45
N ASP A 50 18.39 -9.01 34.67
CA ASP A 50 17.04 -9.43 35.02
C ASP A 50 16.18 -8.16 34.89
N GLU A 51 15.70 -7.89 33.67
CA GLU A 51 14.72 -6.84 33.46
C GLU A 51 13.49 -7.25 34.28
N PRO A 52 12.94 -6.32 35.10
CA PRO A 52 11.78 -6.65 35.89
C PRO A 52 10.68 -7.12 34.93
N GLN A 53 10.34 -8.41 35.04
CA GLN A 53 9.25 -9.01 34.28
C GLN A 53 7.99 -8.23 34.66
N VAL A 54 7.57 -7.29 33.81
CA VAL A 54 6.29 -6.62 33.93
C VAL A 54 5.23 -7.72 33.82
N LYS A 55 4.69 -8.14 34.96
CA LYS A 55 3.56 -9.07 34.98
C LYS A 55 2.40 -8.39 34.27
N ARG A 56 2.18 -8.75 33.02
CA ARG A 56 1.02 -8.28 32.27
C ARG A 56 -0.23 -8.85 32.92
N ASP A 57 -1.10 -7.99 33.42
CA ASP A 57 -2.44 -8.37 33.81
C ASP A 57 -3.27 -8.55 32.52
N PHE A 58 -3.39 -9.79 32.08
CA PHE A 58 -4.15 -10.14 30.87
C PHE A 58 -5.66 -9.85 31.00
N ASN A 59 -6.13 -9.52 32.19
CA ASN A 59 -7.53 -9.13 32.41
C ASN A 59 -7.78 -7.63 32.14
N LYS A 60 -6.73 -6.84 31.94
CA LYS A 60 -6.86 -5.41 31.66
C LYS A 60 -6.65 -5.17 30.17
N ASP A 61 -7.74 -5.05 29.44
CA ASP A 61 -7.73 -4.62 28.03
C ASP A 61 -7.52 -3.08 27.99
N GLY A 62 -6.39 -2.65 27.45
CA GLY A 62 -6.05 -1.24 27.31
C GLY A 62 -6.41 -0.64 25.94
N ARG A 63 -7.12 -1.39 25.09
CA ARG A 63 -7.51 -0.93 23.75
C ARG A 63 -8.67 0.05 23.84
N SER A 64 -8.62 1.13 23.05
CA SER A 64 -9.73 2.09 22.91
C SER A 64 -10.97 1.45 22.27
N LYS A 65 -10.77 0.38 21.48
CA LYS A 65 -11.79 -0.28 20.66
C LYS A 65 -12.40 0.61 19.56
N LYS A 66 -11.69 1.64 19.17
CA LYS A 66 -12.07 2.54 18.06
C LYS A 66 -11.03 2.47 16.96
N VAL A 67 -11.47 2.35 15.71
CA VAL A 67 -10.59 2.29 14.54
C VAL A 67 -11.12 3.16 13.41
N VAL A 68 -10.18 3.74 12.66
CA VAL A 68 -10.45 4.48 11.42
C VAL A 68 -9.65 3.85 10.28
N PHE A 69 -10.30 3.62 9.15
CA PHE A 69 -9.61 3.19 7.93
C PHE A 69 -9.16 4.43 7.16
N ALA A 70 -7.88 4.56 6.88
CA ALA A 70 -7.32 5.74 6.23
C ALA A 70 -6.61 5.38 4.93
N ALA A 71 -6.80 6.19 3.89
CA ALA A 71 -6.07 6.05 2.64
C ALA A 71 -4.56 5.99 2.90
N HIS A 72 -3.85 5.16 2.14
CA HIS A 72 -2.43 4.90 2.31
C HIS A 72 -1.59 6.17 2.47
N CYS A 73 -1.89 7.18 1.66
CA CYS A 73 -1.15 8.44 1.65
C CYS A 73 -1.38 9.32 2.89
N VAL A 74 -2.36 9.04 3.73
CA VAL A 74 -2.51 9.71 5.03
C VAL A 74 -1.31 9.42 5.92
N VAL A 75 -0.88 8.16 5.98
CA VAL A 75 0.23 7.70 6.83
C VAL A 75 1.53 7.45 6.07
N ASN A 76 1.54 7.55 4.74
CA ASN A 76 2.73 7.38 3.93
C ASN A 76 2.61 8.13 2.58
N GLN A 77 3.08 9.35 2.55
CA GLN A 77 3.09 10.21 1.34
C GLN A 77 4.02 9.69 0.24
N ASN A 78 5.03 8.86 0.57
CA ASN A 78 5.94 8.28 -0.42
C ASN A 78 5.23 7.31 -1.40
N ALA A 79 4.01 6.90 -1.10
CA ALA A 79 3.19 6.10 -2.00
C ALA A 79 2.43 6.93 -3.06
N ARG A 80 2.50 8.26 -3.02
CA ARG A 80 1.83 9.12 -3.99
C ARG A 80 2.58 9.14 -5.33
N HIS A 81 1.88 9.57 -6.36
CA HIS A 81 2.49 9.83 -7.66
C HIS A 81 3.54 10.96 -7.55
N VAL A 82 4.50 10.95 -8.45
CA VAL A 82 5.51 12.02 -8.58
C VAL A 82 4.82 13.39 -8.61
N ASP A 83 5.40 14.36 -7.93
CA ASP A 83 4.93 15.74 -7.81
C ASP A 83 3.53 15.92 -7.18
N CYS A 84 2.98 14.87 -6.55
CA CYS A 84 1.68 14.95 -5.89
C CYS A 84 1.74 14.96 -4.36
N ALA A 85 2.91 14.75 -3.75
CA ALA A 85 3.06 14.72 -2.30
C ALA A 85 3.27 16.13 -1.73
N ASP A 86 2.41 16.53 -0.80
CA ASP A 86 2.49 17.84 -0.12
C ASP A 86 3.23 17.78 1.22
N PHE A 87 3.44 16.56 1.74
CA PHE A 87 4.13 16.31 3.00
C PHE A 87 5.32 15.37 2.79
N PRO A 88 6.39 15.49 3.57
CA PRO A 88 7.59 14.66 3.39
C PRO A 88 7.38 13.20 3.79
N ALA A 89 6.47 12.91 4.71
CA ALA A 89 6.26 11.56 5.23
C ALA A 89 4.78 11.18 5.35
N MET A 90 3.99 11.94 6.11
CA MET A 90 2.59 11.67 6.43
C MET A 90 1.81 12.99 6.56
N MET A 91 0.50 12.91 6.67
CA MET A 91 -0.36 14.05 6.97
C MET A 91 -0.38 14.26 8.50
N GLU A 92 0.66 14.93 9.01
CA GLU A 92 0.91 15.07 10.46
C GLU A 92 -0.33 15.54 11.24
N PRO A 93 -1.03 16.63 10.90
CA PRO A 93 -2.17 17.09 11.71
C PRO A 93 -3.26 16.04 11.91
N LEU A 94 -3.52 15.24 10.87
CA LEU A 94 -4.54 14.19 10.93
C LEU A 94 -4.05 12.98 11.75
N VAL A 95 -2.77 12.63 11.63
CA VAL A 95 -2.17 11.52 12.40
C VAL A 95 -2.04 11.88 13.88
N GLU A 96 -1.65 13.11 14.21
CA GLU A 96 -1.63 13.64 15.58
C GLU A 96 -3.04 13.58 16.20
N PHE A 97 -4.05 14.05 15.47
CA PHE A 97 -5.44 13.95 15.93
C PHE A 97 -5.86 12.51 16.24
N PHE A 98 -5.52 11.53 15.39
CA PHE A 98 -5.85 10.13 15.67
C PHE A 98 -5.17 9.60 16.94
N GLN A 99 -3.94 10.03 17.18
CA GLN A 99 -3.19 9.67 18.39
C GLN A 99 -3.82 10.29 19.63
N GLU A 100 -4.19 11.58 19.60
CA GLU A 100 -4.83 12.29 20.70
C GLU A 100 -6.18 11.68 21.07
N GLU A 101 -6.96 11.25 20.08
CA GLU A 101 -8.28 10.63 20.26
C GLU A 101 -8.23 9.11 20.50
N GLU A 102 -7.04 8.55 20.64
CA GLU A 102 -6.81 7.12 20.86
C GLU A 102 -7.42 6.24 19.74
N LEU A 103 -7.45 6.72 18.49
CA LEU A 103 -7.96 6.00 17.35
C LEU A 103 -6.90 5.07 16.74
N GLY A 104 -7.19 3.79 16.66
CA GLY A 104 -6.39 2.86 15.88
C GLY A 104 -6.49 3.15 14.38
N ILE A 105 -5.35 3.29 13.70
CA ILE A 105 -5.32 3.54 12.25
C ILE A 105 -5.17 2.22 11.52
N ILE A 106 -6.10 1.92 10.62
CA ILE A 106 -5.97 0.85 9.64
C ILE A 106 -5.64 1.48 8.30
N GLN A 107 -4.40 1.30 7.88
CA GLN A 107 -3.94 1.82 6.59
C GLN A 107 -4.56 1.01 5.45
N LEU A 108 -5.36 1.67 4.61
CA LEU A 108 -5.82 1.07 3.36
C LEU A 108 -4.62 0.86 2.42
N PRO A 109 -4.55 -0.26 1.70
CA PRO A 109 -3.55 -0.42 0.65
C PRO A 109 -3.77 0.65 -0.43
N CYS A 110 -2.68 1.25 -0.95
CA CYS A 110 -2.81 2.19 -2.06
C CYS A 110 -3.27 1.46 -3.32
N PRO A 111 -4.49 1.72 -3.84
CA PRO A 111 -5.03 0.98 -4.98
C PRO A 111 -4.22 1.20 -6.26
N GLU A 112 -3.72 2.41 -6.48
CA GLU A 112 -2.86 2.72 -7.62
C GLU A 112 -1.52 1.97 -7.54
N LEU A 113 -0.86 1.99 -6.38
CA LEU A 113 0.39 1.25 -6.16
C LEU A 113 0.18 -0.25 -6.37
N MET A 114 -0.92 -0.79 -5.85
CA MET A 114 -1.17 -2.22 -5.89
C MET A 114 -1.59 -2.72 -7.26
N ALA A 115 -2.31 -1.91 -8.04
CA ALA A 115 -2.76 -2.28 -9.38
C ALA A 115 -1.75 -1.91 -10.48
N LEU A 116 -1.07 -0.76 -10.35
CA LEU A 116 -0.25 -0.17 -11.41
C LEU A 116 1.24 -0.06 -11.06
N GLY A 117 1.64 -0.39 -9.84
CA GLY A 117 3.01 -0.20 -9.35
C GLY A 117 3.26 1.24 -8.85
N LEU A 118 4.42 1.46 -8.22
CA LEU A 118 4.75 2.75 -7.60
C LEU A 118 4.84 3.89 -8.64
N GLY A 119 5.39 3.61 -9.82
CA GLY A 119 5.48 4.57 -10.93
C GLY A 119 4.18 4.78 -11.71
N ARG A 120 3.16 3.93 -11.49
CA ARG A 120 1.88 3.87 -12.24
C ARG A 120 2.05 3.59 -13.73
N ASP A 121 3.17 3.02 -14.13
CA ASP A 121 3.59 2.81 -15.51
C ASP A 121 3.94 1.34 -15.82
N ARG A 122 3.82 0.44 -14.83
CA ARG A 122 4.10 -0.98 -15.05
C ARG A 122 2.96 -1.64 -15.80
N ASP A 123 3.31 -2.28 -16.91
CA ASP A 123 2.44 -3.19 -17.66
C ASP A 123 1.12 -2.57 -18.14
N VAL A 124 1.02 -1.24 -18.13
CA VAL A 124 -0.14 -0.52 -18.61
C VAL A 124 0.17 0.01 -20.01
N PRO A 125 -0.70 -0.24 -21.00
CA PRO A 125 -0.57 0.41 -22.31
C PRO A 125 -0.61 1.93 -22.13
N PRO A 126 -0.07 2.71 -23.05
CA PRO A 126 -0.13 4.17 -22.96
C PRO A 126 -1.59 4.60 -22.91
N LEU A 127 -2.04 4.91 -21.68
CA LEU A 127 -3.36 5.43 -21.39
C LEU A 127 -3.21 6.89 -20.99
N ASP A 128 -4.19 7.71 -21.33
CA ASP A 128 -4.12 9.14 -21.09
C ASP A 128 -4.24 9.48 -19.60
N THR A 129 -4.78 8.56 -18.78
CA THR A 129 -4.99 8.80 -17.36
C THR A 129 -4.83 7.54 -16.50
N ILE A 130 -4.42 7.75 -15.23
CA ILE A 130 -4.40 6.71 -14.20
C ILE A 130 -5.81 6.11 -14.00
N ARG A 131 -6.86 6.94 -14.14
CA ARG A 131 -8.24 6.46 -14.00
C ARG A 131 -8.58 5.41 -15.04
N GLU A 132 -8.24 5.64 -16.31
CA GLU A 132 -8.46 4.67 -17.38
C GLU A 132 -7.70 3.38 -17.15
N ALA A 133 -6.45 3.48 -16.65
CA ALA A 133 -5.66 2.32 -16.26
C ALA A 133 -6.34 1.49 -15.15
N LEU A 134 -6.95 2.15 -14.16
CA LEU A 134 -7.68 1.48 -13.08
C LEU A 134 -9.00 0.87 -13.53
N GLU A 135 -9.58 1.30 -14.64
CA GLU A 135 -10.82 0.71 -15.22
C GLU A 135 -10.52 -0.54 -16.07
N LEU A 136 -9.26 -0.90 -16.31
CA LEU A 136 -8.91 -2.13 -17.00
C LEU A 136 -9.29 -3.38 -16.19
N PRO A 137 -9.67 -4.49 -16.84
CA PRO A 137 -10.12 -5.71 -16.15
C PRO A 137 -9.13 -6.24 -15.11
N GLU A 138 -7.84 -6.25 -15.42
CA GLU A 138 -6.77 -6.74 -14.56
C GLU A 138 -6.61 -5.85 -13.30
N ALA A 139 -6.70 -4.53 -13.47
CA ALA A 139 -6.69 -3.58 -12.36
C ALA A 139 -7.95 -3.75 -11.49
N HIS A 140 -9.13 -3.86 -12.10
CA HIS A 140 -10.39 -4.12 -11.39
C HIS A 140 -10.35 -5.41 -10.57
N GLU A 141 -9.80 -6.49 -11.10
CA GLU A 141 -9.64 -7.73 -10.37
C GLU A 141 -8.76 -7.52 -9.12
N ARG A 142 -7.63 -6.82 -9.30
CA ARG A 142 -6.75 -6.49 -8.18
C ARG A 142 -7.44 -5.63 -7.12
N LEU A 143 -8.21 -4.62 -7.54
CA LEU A 143 -8.97 -3.78 -6.62
C LEU A 143 -10.02 -4.56 -5.83
N ARG A 144 -10.69 -5.53 -6.44
CA ARG A 144 -11.67 -6.40 -5.75
C ARG A 144 -11.03 -7.18 -4.61
N TYR A 145 -9.86 -7.78 -4.83
CA TYR A 145 -9.15 -8.48 -3.75
C TYR A 145 -8.82 -7.55 -2.57
N LEU A 146 -8.35 -6.32 -2.84
CA LEU A 146 -8.09 -5.35 -1.78
C LEU A 146 -9.38 -4.99 -1.02
N ILE A 147 -10.48 -4.83 -1.72
CA ILE A 147 -11.78 -4.50 -1.14
C ILE A 147 -12.32 -5.66 -0.29
N ASP A 148 -12.17 -6.90 -0.74
CA ASP A 148 -12.59 -8.07 0.02
C ASP A 148 -11.84 -8.17 1.35
N ASP A 149 -10.53 -7.91 1.36
CA ASP A 149 -9.72 -7.87 2.58
C ASP A 149 -10.16 -6.74 3.53
N ILE A 150 -10.49 -5.56 3.00
CA ILE A 150 -10.96 -4.41 3.79
C ILE A 150 -12.33 -4.72 4.42
N VAL A 151 -13.26 -5.24 3.63
CA VAL A 151 -14.59 -5.61 4.11
C VAL A 151 -14.51 -6.70 5.16
N HIS A 152 -13.62 -7.68 4.97
CA HIS A 152 -13.35 -8.71 5.99
C HIS A 152 -12.86 -8.08 7.29
N GLN A 153 -11.88 -7.19 7.25
CA GLN A 153 -11.39 -6.51 8.44
C GLN A 153 -12.49 -5.69 9.13
N ILE A 154 -13.30 -4.94 8.40
CA ILE A 154 -14.43 -4.18 8.97
C ILE A 154 -15.36 -5.11 9.75
N LYS A 155 -15.77 -6.23 9.15
CA LYS A 155 -16.63 -7.22 9.80
C LYS A 155 -16.01 -7.82 11.07
N GLU A 156 -14.71 -8.14 11.03
CA GLU A 156 -14.01 -8.70 12.18
C GLU A 156 -13.93 -7.69 13.34
N TYR A 157 -13.62 -6.42 13.05
CA TYR A 157 -13.63 -5.38 14.08
C TYR A 157 -15.01 -5.19 14.70
N GLN A 158 -16.06 -5.10 13.88
CA GLN A 158 -17.44 -4.94 14.38
C GLN A 158 -17.90 -6.17 15.16
N PHE A 159 -17.58 -7.38 14.68
CA PHE A 159 -17.92 -8.64 15.35
C PHE A 159 -17.29 -8.73 16.74
N GLN A 160 -16.09 -8.20 16.93
CA GLN A 160 -15.38 -8.12 18.20
C GLN A 160 -15.80 -6.92 19.08
N GLY A 161 -16.83 -6.17 18.67
CA GLY A 161 -17.36 -5.04 19.42
C GLY A 161 -16.49 -3.78 19.35
N PHE A 162 -15.69 -3.65 18.28
CA PHE A 162 -14.97 -2.40 18.00
C PHE A 162 -15.86 -1.45 17.20
N GLU A 163 -15.69 -0.19 17.46
CA GLU A 163 -16.26 0.88 16.65
C GLU A 163 -15.39 1.13 15.41
N VAL A 164 -15.97 0.98 14.23
CA VAL A 164 -15.38 1.43 12.98
C VAL A 164 -15.91 2.82 12.69
N VAL A 165 -15.14 3.85 13.05
CA VAL A 165 -15.54 5.26 12.97
C VAL A 165 -15.85 5.68 11.54
N GLY A 166 -15.08 5.16 10.57
CA GLY A 166 -15.32 5.38 9.15
C GLY A 166 -14.10 5.12 8.30
N ILE A 167 -14.22 5.51 7.04
CA ILE A 167 -13.19 5.38 6.02
C ILE A 167 -12.81 6.77 5.52
N LEU A 168 -11.52 7.06 5.48
CA LEU A 168 -10.98 8.29 4.90
C LEU A 168 -10.35 8.00 3.54
N GLY A 169 -10.94 8.56 2.49
CA GLY A 169 -10.37 8.58 1.14
C GLY A 169 -9.47 9.80 0.92
N LYS A 170 -9.05 10.05 -0.32
CA LYS A 170 -8.20 11.19 -0.69
C LYS A 170 -8.83 11.95 -1.85
N ASN A 171 -9.36 13.13 -1.57
CA ASN A 171 -9.95 13.99 -2.60
C ASN A 171 -8.96 14.30 -3.72
N GLY A 172 -9.48 14.43 -4.92
CA GLY A 172 -8.68 14.63 -6.13
C GLY A 172 -7.97 13.38 -6.66
N SER A 173 -7.96 12.24 -5.93
CA SER A 173 -7.35 11.01 -6.42
C SER A 173 -8.25 10.30 -7.43
N PRO A 174 -7.73 9.79 -8.56
CA PRO A 174 -8.50 8.98 -9.52
C PRO A 174 -8.96 7.64 -8.93
N ALA A 175 -8.31 7.15 -7.86
CA ALA A 175 -8.65 5.93 -7.14
C ALA A 175 -9.45 6.21 -5.87
N CYS A 176 -8.91 7.04 -4.97
CA CYS A 176 -9.39 7.23 -3.60
C CYS A 176 -10.26 8.50 -3.42
N GLY A 177 -10.61 9.23 -4.48
CA GLY A 177 -11.49 10.39 -4.43
C GLY A 177 -12.85 10.04 -3.81
N VAL A 178 -13.40 10.94 -3.01
CA VAL A 178 -14.73 10.78 -2.37
C VAL A 178 -15.69 11.84 -2.88
N GLU A 179 -15.44 13.11 -2.58
CA GLU A 179 -16.24 14.23 -3.09
C GLU A 179 -15.72 14.72 -4.45
N THR A 180 -14.40 14.58 -4.67
CA THR A 180 -13.76 14.96 -5.93
C THR A 180 -12.78 13.90 -6.39
N THR A 181 -12.60 13.80 -7.72
CA THR A 181 -11.68 12.86 -8.38
C THR A 181 -11.00 13.53 -9.56
N SER A 182 -9.85 12.98 -10.00
CA SER A 182 -9.20 13.41 -11.24
C SER A 182 -9.84 12.72 -12.45
N LEU A 183 -10.15 13.54 -13.46
CA LEU A 183 -10.63 13.15 -14.77
C LEU A 183 -9.71 13.74 -15.85
N PRO A 184 -9.80 13.28 -17.13
CA PRO A 184 -9.18 14.00 -18.23
C PRO A 184 -9.62 15.48 -18.22
N GLY A 185 -8.66 16.40 -18.13
CA GLY A 185 -8.92 17.84 -18.09
C GLY A 185 -8.96 18.45 -16.68
N GLY A 186 -8.78 17.68 -15.61
CA GLY A 186 -8.63 18.19 -14.24
C GLY A 186 -9.49 17.49 -13.19
N GLN A 187 -9.61 18.13 -12.03
CA GLN A 187 -10.46 17.63 -10.95
C GLN A 187 -11.94 17.96 -11.20
N ALA A 188 -12.81 17.03 -10.85
CA ALA A 188 -14.26 17.18 -10.93
C ALA A 188 -14.94 16.55 -9.71
N PRO A 189 -16.20 16.95 -9.39
CA PRO A 189 -17.02 16.22 -8.42
C PRO A 189 -17.19 14.76 -8.82
N GLY A 190 -17.10 13.86 -7.85
CA GLY A 190 -17.29 12.43 -8.05
C GLY A 190 -16.27 11.55 -7.34
N GLU A 191 -16.49 10.25 -7.43
CA GLU A 191 -15.67 9.25 -6.75
C GLU A 191 -14.55 8.70 -7.64
N GLY A 192 -13.44 8.32 -7.00
CA GLY A 192 -12.40 7.51 -7.61
C GLY A 192 -12.87 6.07 -7.80
N VAL A 193 -12.17 5.35 -8.69
CA VAL A 193 -12.55 3.97 -9.08
C VAL A 193 -12.63 3.04 -7.87
N PHE A 194 -11.64 3.09 -6.99
CA PHE A 194 -11.59 2.23 -5.81
C PHE A 194 -12.67 2.57 -4.79
N VAL A 195 -12.91 3.86 -4.51
CA VAL A 195 -13.95 4.27 -3.55
C VAL A 195 -15.33 3.88 -4.04
N ARG A 196 -15.62 4.05 -5.31
CA ARG A 196 -16.88 3.60 -5.93
C ARG A 196 -17.09 2.09 -5.73
N LEU A 197 -16.09 1.28 -6.09
CA LEU A 197 -16.16 -0.18 -5.93
C LEU A 197 -16.28 -0.60 -4.45
N LEU A 198 -15.58 0.07 -3.56
CA LEU A 198 -15.65 -0.18 -2.12
C LEU A 198 -17.06 0.14 -1.57
N ARG A 199 -17.63 1.28 -1.95
CA ARG A 199 -18.98 1.67 -1.53
C ARG A 199 -20.03 0.67 -2.02
N ASP A 200 -19.94 0.25 -3.29
CA ASP A 200 -20.82 -0.77 -3.85
C ASP A 200 -20.72 -2.07 -3.05
N ARG A 201 -19.50 -2.47 -2.68
CA ARG A 201 -19.29 -3.69 -1.90
C ARG A 201 -19.81 -3.58 -0.47
N LEU A 202 -19.59 -2.46 0.20
CA LEU A 202 -20.15 -2.20 1.54
C LEU A 202 -21.68 -2.27 1.52
N GLN A 203 -22.30 -1.69 0.51
CA GLN A 203 -23.76 -1.74 0.33
C GLN A 203 -24.28 -3.17 0.13
N VAL A 204 -23.61 -3.97 -0.70
CA VAL A 204 -23.95 -5.40 -0.91
C VAL A 204 -23.86 -6.20 0.40
N GLU A 205 -22.90 -5.87 1.25
CA GLU A 205 -22.69 -6.53 2.55
C GLU A 205 -23.58 -5.98 3.67
N GLY A 206 -24.38 -4.95 3.39
CA GLY A 206 -25.24 -4.30 4.39
C GLY A 206 -24.47 -3.53 5.46
N LEU A 207 -23.25 -3.08 5.14
CA LEU A 207 -22.37 -2.34 6.05
C LEU A 207 -22.57 -0.83 5.85
N ASP A 208 -23.15 -0.17 6.85
CA ASP A 208 -23.31 1.29 6.87
C ASP A 208 -22.07 1.98 7.44
N ILE A 209 -21.03 2.09 6.63
CA ILE A 209 -19.78 2.74 6.99
C ILE A 209 -19.62 4.04 6.19
N GLY A 210 -19.53 5.16 6.91
CA GLY A 210 -19.32 6.47 6.28
C GLY A 210 -17.94 6.55 5.60
N ILE A 211 -17.88 7.22 4.46
CA ILE A 211 -16.62 7.51 3.75
C ILE A 211 -16.51 9.02 3.56
N LYS A 212 -15.37 9.60 3.98
CA LYS A 212 -15.06 11.04 3.88
C LYS A 212 -13.75 11.26 3.11
N GLY A 213 -13.72 12.23 2.24
CA GLY A 213 -12.50 12.63 1.55
C GLY A 213 -11.62 13.56 2.38
N VAL A 214 -10.32 13.36 2.29
CA VAL A 214 -9.32 14.22 2.91
C VAL A 214 -8.68 15.10 1.85
N ASP A 215 -8.62 16.40 2.10
CA ASP A 215 -7.85 17.37 1.33
C ASP A 215 -6.51 17.67 2.03
N ASP A 216 -5.43 17.81 1.27
CA ASP A 216 -4.10 18.06 1.82
C ASP A 216 -4.03 19.35 2.65
N HIS A 217 -4.76 20.39 2.21
CA HIS A 217 -4.74 21.72 2.82
C HIS A 217 -6.00 22.07 3.63
N ARG A 218 -6.92 21.11 3.81
CA ARG A 218 -8.17 21.26 4.57
C ARG A 218 -8.45 20.01 5.39
N GLN A 219 -7.47 19.56 6.17
CA GLN A 219 -7.57 18.35 6.98
C GLN A 219 -8.59 18.51 8.12
N GLU A 220 -8.82 19.75 8.59
CA GLU A 220 -9.79 20.10 9.62
C GLU A 220 -11.22 19.63 9.29
N GLU A 221 -11.60 19.56 8.02
CA GLU A 221 -12.91 19.02 7.62
C GLU A 221 -13.04 17.51 7.90
N ALA A 222 -11.97 16.76 7.66
CA ALA A 222 -11.93 15.34 7.96
C ALA A 222 -11.81 15.09 9.47
N ILE A 223 -11.05 15.90 10.19
CA ILE A 223 -10.94 15.88 11.65
C ILE A 223 -12.32 16.09 12.28
N ALA A 224 -13.03 17.16 11.87
CA ALA A 224 -14.37 17.45 12.37
C ALA A 224 -15.33 16.28 12.13
N TRP A 225 -15.30 15.72 10.92
CA TRP A 225 -16.16 14.59 10.53
C TRP A 225 -15.88 13.32 11.36
N VAL A 226 -14.62 13.02 11.67
CA VAL A 226 -14.23 11.89 12.53
C VAL A 226 -14.65 12.16 13.99
N SER A 227 -14.43 13.38 14.49
CA SER A 227 -14.82 13.79 15.84
C SER A 227 -16.31 13.61 16.09
N GLU A 228 -17.16 14.01 15.14
CA GLU A 228 -18.62 13.87 15.23
C GLU A 228 -19.08 12.41 15.31
N ARG A 229 -18.29 11.47 14.77
CA ARG A 229 -18.65 10.05 14.70
C ARG A 229 -18.03 9.20 15.81
N GLY A 230 -16.78 9.47 16.17
CA GLY A 230 -16.01 8.63 17.08
C GLY A 230 -16.00 9.11 18.53
N LEU A 231 -16.52 10.32 18.83
CA LEU A 231 -16.46 10.92 20.16
C LEU A 231 -17.84 11.04 20.84
N VAL A 232 -18.92 10.74 20.12
CA VAL A 232 -20.26 10.71 20.74
C VAL A 232 -20.45 9.32 21.37
N PRO A 233 -20.64 9.21 22.72
CA PRO A 233 -21.02 7.95 23.34
C PRO A 233 -22.30 7.45 22.69
N GLN A 234 -22.26 6.29 22.09
CA GLN A 234 -23.47 5.64 21.61
C GLN A 234 -24.30 5.26 22.83
N SER A 235 -25.45 5.94 22.98
CA SER A 235 -26.41 5.78 24.06
C SER A 235 -27.14 4.45 23.99
#